data_ab94502ca91be46bc469d8433cd9ee65
#
_entry.id   ab94502ca91be46bc469d8433cd9ee65
#
_cell.length_a   1.000
_cell.length_b   1.000
_cell.length_c   1.000
_cell.angle_alpha   90.00
_cell.angle_beta   90.00
_cell.angle_gamma   90.00
#
_symmetry.space_group_name_H-M   'P 1'
#
loop_
_entity.id
_entity.type
_entity.pdbx_description
1 polymer ?
#
loop_
_entity_poly.entity_id
_entity_poly.type
_entity_poly.pdbx_seq_one_letter_code
_entity_poly.pdbx_strand_id
1 'polypeptide(L)'
;MDLAEPWQIGFQDPATPVLEGIIDFHNDLMVLLTVIGIAVFWVIGRAWVLFEENPTPSQVVHGTTLEMIWTIIPAVILMFVAVPSFALLYSIDEILDPAVTLKVVGHQWYWSYEYSCLLYTSPSPRDVSLSRMPSSA
;
A
#
# COMPACT_ATOMS: atom_id res chain seq x y z
N MET A 1 -19.94 2.31 9.41
CA MET A 1 -19.40 1.04 9.95
C MET A 1 -18.65 0.39 8.81
N ASP A 2 -17.37 0.26 8.94
CA ASP A 2 -16.50 -0.17 7.85
C ASP A 2 -16.55 -1.71 7.72
N LEU A 3 -17.48 -2.17 6.89
CA LEU A 3 -17.71 -3.59 6.62
C LEU A 3 -17.28 -3.87 5.17
N ALA A 4 -16.70 -5.04 4.95
CA ALA A 4 -16.37 -5.49 3.61
C ALA A 4 -17.65 -5.62 2.76
N GLU A 5 -17.66 -5.02 1.59
CA GLU A 5 -18.76 -5.09 0.65
C GLU A 5 -18.53 -6.19 -0.40
N PRO A 6 -19.60 -6.82 -0.92
CA PRO A 6 -19.48 -7.79 -1.98
C PRO A 6 -18.80 -7.15 -3.22
N TRP A 7 -17.80 -7.84 -3.79
CA TRP A 7 -17.04 -7.38 -4.96
C TRP A 7 -16.18 -6.12 -4.75
N GLN A 8 -15.92 -5.73 -3.52
CA GLN A 8 -15.03 -4.62 -3.22
C GLN A 8 -13.58 -4.96 -3.59
N ILE A 9 -13.05 -4.30 -4.63
CA ILE A 9 -11.66 -4.45 -5.09
C ILE A 9 -10.78 -3.33 -4.52
N GLY A 10 -11.38 -2.20 -4.13
CA GLY A 10 -10.70 -1.04 -3.58
C GLY A 10 -10.47 -1.12 -2.07
N PHE A 11 -9.91 -0.04 -1.53
CA PHE A 11 -9.75 0.14 -0.09
C PHE A 11 -11.10 0.43 0.58
N GLN A 12 -11.12 0.26 1.89
CA GLN A 12 -12.23 0.69 2.75
C GLN A 12 -12.22 2.22 2.91
N ASP A 13 -13.29 2.77 3.48
CA ASP A 13 -13.41 4.21 3.72
C ASP A 13 -12.26 4.70 4.61
N PRO A 14 -11.57 5.79 4.25
CA PRO A 14 -10.45 6.30 5.02
C PRO A 14 -10.92 6.91 6.34
N ALA A 15 -10.34 6.47 7.43
CA ALA A 15 -10.56 7.03 8.76
C ALA A 15 -9.48 8.05 9.16
N THR A 16 -8.40 8.14 8.38
CA THR A 16 -7.26 9.02 8.66
C THR A 16 -6.80 9.74 7.38
N PRO A 17 -6.24 10.96 7.49
CA PRO A 17 -5.67 11.66 6.34
C PRO A 17 -4.55 10.88 5.64
N VAL A 18 -3.82 10.07 6.40
CA VAL A 18 -2.76 9.20 5.86
C VAL A 18 -3.35 8.14 4.92
N LEU A 19 -4.47 7.53 5.29
CA LEU A 19 -5.12 6.54 4.43
C LEU A 19 -5.70 7.19 3.17
N GLU A 20 -6.23 8.43 3.24
CA GLU A 20 -6.62 9.19 2.05
C GLU A 20 -5.44 9.33 1.09
N GLY A 21 -4.27 9.75 1.59
CA GLY A 21 -3.06 9.86 0.79
C GLY A 21 -2.60 8.52 0.19
N ILE A 22 -2.78 7.41 0.90
CA ILE A 22 -2.49 6.06 0.39
C ILE A 22 -3.43 5.69 -0.76
N ILE A 23 -4.72 5.98 -0.63
CA ILE A 23 -5.72 5.70 -1.66
C ILE A 23 -5.45 6.52 -2.92
N ASP A 24 -5.17 7.80 -2.80
CA ASP A 24 -4.87 8.68 -3.92
C ASP A 24 -3.60 8.21 -4.65
N PHE A 25 -2.53 7.95 -3.92
CA PHE A 25 -1.29 7.43 -4.49
C PHE A 25 -1.48 6.07 -5.17
N HIS A 26 -2.27 5.16 -4.58
CA HIS A 26 -2.61 3.89 -5.18
C HIS A 26 -3.38 4.08 -6.49
N ASN A 27 -4.35 4.96 -6.54
CA ASN A 27 -5.15 5.22 -7.73
C ASN A 27 -4.28 5.77 -8.86
N ASP A 28 -3.37 6.69 -8.57
CA ASP A 28 -2.40 7.22 -9.54
C ASP A 28 -1.49 6.12 -10.10
N LEU A 29 -0.99 5.25 -9.22
CA LEU A 29 -0.19 4.09 -9.62
C LEU A 29 -0.99 3.11 -10.48
N MET A 30 -2.25 2.84 -10.15
CA MET A 30 -3.09 1.93 -10.92
C MET A 30 -3.38 2.47 -12.32
N VAL A 31 -3.57 3.78 -12.48
CA VAL A 31 -3.69 4.42 -13.79
C VAL A 31 -2.39 4.23 -14.59
N LEU A 32 -1.24 4.53 -13.99
CA LEU A 32 0.06 4.36 -14.62
C LEU A 32 0.30 2.91 -15.08
N LEU A 33 0.08 1.95 -14.19
CA LEU A 33 0.26 0.52 -14.47
C LEU A 33 -0.70 0.02 -15.56
N THR A 34 -1.93 0.53 -15.55
CA THR A 34 -2.93 0.18 -16.58
C THR A 34 -2.49 0.68 -17.96
N VAL A 35 -1.99 1.91 -18.05
CA VAL A 35 -1.46 2.47 -19.31
C VAL A 35 -0.27 1.65 -19.81
N ILE A 36 0.67 1.32 -18.94
CA ILE A 36 1.83 0.47 -19.29
C ILE A 36 1.35 -0.91 -19.75
N GLY A 37 0.43 -1.52 -19.01
CA GLY A 37 -0.14 -2.83 -19.36
C GLY A 37 -0.80 -2.82 -20.74
N ILE A 38 -1.65 -1.84 -21.02
CA ILE A 38 -2.30 -1.68 -22.34
C ILE A 38 -1.25 -1.51 -23.44
N ALA A 39 -0.22 -0.68 -23.22
CA ALA A 39 0.84 -0.48 -24.21
C ALA A 39 1.60 -1.79 -24.50
N VAL A 40 1.95 -2.58 -23.48
CA VAL A 40 2.62 -3.87 -23.65
C VAL A 40 1.72 -4.86 -24.40
N PHE A 41 0.46 -5.00 -23.99
CA PHE A 41 -0.50 -5.87 -24.68
C PHE A 41 -0.72 -5.46 -26.14
N TRP A 42 -0.76 -4.16 -26.40
CA TRP A 42 -0.88 -3.64 -27.76
C TRP A 42 0.35 -4.03 -28.61
N VAL A 43 1.57 -3.86 -28.08
CA VAL A 43 2.80 -4.25 -28.80
C VAL A 43 2.83 -5.74 -29.10
N ILE A 44 2.50 -6.58 -28.12
CA ILE A 44 2.46 -8.05 -28.29
C ILE A 44 1.39 -8.45 -29.31
N GLY A 45 0.18 -7.89 -29.21
CA GLY A 45 -0.90 -8.15 -30.14
C GLY A 45 -0.56 -7.72 -31.57
N ARG A 46 0.08 -6.55 -31.70
CA ARG A 46 0.59 -6.09 -33.01
C ARG A 46 1.67 -7.02 -33.58
N ALA A 47 2.59 -7.45 -32.74
CA ALA A 47 3.62 -8.37 -33.17
C ALA A 47 3.03 -9.68 -33.65
N TRP A 48 2.06 -10.25 -32.94
CA TRP A 48 1.40 -11.47 -33.34
C TRP A 48 0.69 -11.30 -34.69
N VAL A 49 -0.24 -10.36 -34.81
CA VAL A 49 -1.04 -10.18 -36.02
C VAL A 49 -0.22 -9.84 -37.26
N LEU A 50 0.87 -9.07 -37.10
CA LEU A 50 1.65 -8.60 -38.27
C LEU A 50 2.75 -9.58 -38.70
N PHE A 51 3.24 -10.45 -37.81
CA PHE A 51 4.40 -11.26 -38.06
C PHE A 51 4.16 -12.78 -37.97
N GLU A 52 2.91 -13.21 -37.76
CA GLU A 52 2.55 -14.64 -37.67
C GLU A 52 2.96 -15.43 -38.91
N GLU A 53 2.82 -14.85 -40.10
CA GLU A 53 3.13 -15.50 -41.39
C GLU A 53 4.23 -14.74 -42.15
N ASN A 54 5.27 -14.27 -41.50
CA ASN A 54 6.35 -13.57 -42.17
C ASN A 54 7.38 -14.56 -42.82
N PRO A 55 7.36 -14.74 -44.15
CA PRO A 55 8.25 -15.66 -44.80
C PRO A 55 9.72 -15.23 -44.84
N THR A 56 9.99 -13.92 -44.55
CA THR A 56 11.34 -13.37 -44.57
C THR A 56 11.61 -12.55 -43.31
N PRO A 57 11.86 -13.23 -42.18
CA PRO A 57 12.14 -12.51 -40.94
C PRO A 57 13.47 -11.74 -40.99
N SER A 58 13.51 -10.57 -40.44
CA SER A 58 14.73 -9.79 -40.31
C SER A 58 15.72 -10.49 -39.40
N GLN A 59 16.98 -10.60 -39.80
CA GLN A 59 18.04 -11.18 -38.98
C GLN A 59 18.66 -10.18 -37.98
N VAL A 60 18.20 -8.93 -37.99
CA VAL A 60 18.66 -7.89 -37.05
C VAL A 60 17.94 -8.11 -35.70
N VAL A 61 18.67 -8.64 -34.73
CA VAL A 61 18.14 -8.98 -33.39
C VAL A 61 18.51 -7.92 -32.33
N HIS A 62 19.32 -6.93 -32.68
CA HIS A 62 19.75 -5.90 -31.76
C HIS A 62 19.40 -4.50 -32.26
N GLY A 63 18.84 -3.70 -31.41
CA GLY A 63 18.51 -2.29 -31.68
C GLY A 63 18.96 -1.40 -30.53
N THR A 64 20.24 -1.03 -30.47
CA THR A 64 20.83 -0.28 -29.34
C THR A 64 20.01 0.97 -28.95
N THR A 65 19.50 1.71 -29.92
CA THR A 65 18.69 2.91 -29.65
C THR A 65 17.36 2.54 -28.96
N LEU A 66 16.68 1.50 -29.43
CA LEU A 66 15.44 1.04 -28.84
C LEU A 66 15.65 0.48 -27.43
N GLU A 67 16.73 -0.27 -27.24
CA GLU A 67 17.14 -0.80 -25.92
C GLU A 67 17.39 0.30 -24.91
N MET A 68 18.08 1.36 -25.30
CA MET A 68 18.29 2.53 -24.46
C MET A 68 16.96 3.22 -24.09
N ILE A 69 16.06 3.37 -25.05
CA ILE A 69 14.76 4.02 -24.83
C ILE A 69 13.95 3.25 -23.79
N TRP A 70 13.80 1.93 -23.97
CA TRP A 70 12.98 1.13 -23.03
C TRP A 70 13.63 0.91 -21.66
N THR A 71 14.92 1.21 -21.51
CA THR A 71 15.61 1.22 -20.21
C THR A 71 15.45 2.57 -19.52
N ILE A 72 15.62 3.67 -20.25
CA ILE A 72 15.58 5.02 -19.68
C ILE A 72 14.14 5.42 -19.30
N ILE A 73 13.15 5.16 -20.15
CA ILE A 73 11.78 5.57 -19.88
C ILE A 73 11.24 4.97 -18.56
N PRO A 74 11.32 3.66 -18.29
CA PRO A 74 10.90 3.10 -17.00
C PRO A 74 11.69 3.66 -15.81
N ALA A 75 12.99 3.91 -15.97
CA ALA A 75 13.79 4.49 -14.91
C ALA A 75 13.31 5.91 -14.55
N VAL A 76 13.01 6.75 -15.55
CA VAL A 76 12.44 8.08 -15.35
C VAL A 76 11.05 8.02 -14.69
N ILE A 77 10.19 7.10 -15.11
CA ILE A 77 8.87 6.87 -14.49
C ILE A 77 9.04 6.53 -13.02
N LEU A 78 9.96 5.63 -12.66
CA LEU A 78 10.22 5.27 -11.26
C LEU A 78 10.73 6.45 -10.44
N MET A 79 11.53 7.33 -11.02
CA MET A 79 11.97 8.58 -10.34
C MET A 79 10.77 9.49 -10.01
N PHE A 80 9.83 9.65 -10.93
CA PHE A 80 8.61 10.44 -10.68
C PHE A 80 7.71 9.80 -9.62
N VAL A 81 7.59 8.49 -9.59
CA VAL A 81 6.82 7.75 -8.58
C VAL A 81 7.49 7.79 -7.19
N ALA A 82 8.83 7.84 -7.14
CA ALA A 82 9.56 7.84 -5.88
C ALA A 82 9.26 9.09 -5.03
N VAL A 83 9.10 10.26 -5.65
CA VAL A 83 8.87 11.52 -4.92
C VAL A 83 7.59 11.48 -4.07
N PRO A 84 6.39 11.23 -4.61
CA PRO A 84 5.18 11.13 -3.81
C PRO A 84 5.21 9.92 -2.85
N SER A 85 5.87 8.83 -3.23
CA SER A 85 6.03 7.65 -2.36
C SER A 85 6.81 8.00 -1.09
N PHE A 86 7.93 8.70 -1.20
CA PHE A 86 8.70 9.14 -0.03
C PHE A 86 7.94 10.18 0.79
N ALA A 87 7.24 11.14 0.14
CA ALA A 87 6.43 12.12 0.86
C ALA A 87 5.36 11.42 1.74
N LEU A 88 4.69 10.40 1.18
CA LEU A 88 3.71 9.61 1.92
C LEU A 88 4.35 8.79 3.04
N LEU A 89 5.50 8.17 2.79
CA LEU A 89 6.24 7.41 3.80
C LEU A 89 6.61 8.28 5.00
N TYR A 90 7.12 9.48 4.76
CA TYR A 90 7.45 10.41 5.85
C TYR A 90 6.20 10.90 6.59
N SER A 91 5.07 11.08 5.92
CA SER A 91 3.82 11.48 6.57
C SER A 91 3.28 10.43 7.56
N ILE A 92 3.63 9.15 7.35
CA ILE A 92 3.25 8.05 8.27
C ILE A 92 4.06 8.11 9.56
N ASP A 93 5.32 8.55 9.47
CA ASP A 93 6.25 8.64 10.61
C ASP A 93 6.08 9.93 11.42
N GLU A 94 5.26 10.87 11.00
CA GLU A 94 5.01 12.11 11.72
C GLU A 94 4.28 11.83 13.04
N ILE A 95 5.00 11.99 14.14
CA ILE A 95 4.44 11.89 15.49
C ILE A 95 3.78 13.22 15.81
N LEU A 96 2.49 13.32 15.57
CA LEU A 96 1.67 14.41 16.09
C LEU A 96 1.50 14.22 17.60
N ASP A 97 1.37 15.33 18.35
CA ASP A 97 1.15 15.28 19.80
C ASP A 97 -0.20 14.57 20.07
N PRO A 98 -0.18 13.30 20.52
CA PRO A 98 -1.39 12.50 20.52
C PRO A 98 -2.24 12.80 21.74
N ALA A 99 -3.53 13.04 21.55
CA ALA A 99 -4.48 13.14 22.64
C ALA A 99 -4.69 11.79 23.37
N VAL A 100 -4.51 10.70 22.66
CA VAL A 100 -4.61 9.33 23.19
C VAL A 100 -3.54 8.46 22.54
N THR A 101 -2.80 7.71 23.35
CA THR A 101 -1.83 6.73 22.86
C THR A 101 -2.35 5.31 23.10
N LEU A 102 -2.37 4.52 22.03
CA LEU A 102 -2.75 3.12 22.07
C LEU A 102 -1.53 2.25 21.76
N LYS A 103 -1.11 1.44 22.71
CA LYS A 103 -0.06 0.46 22.49
C LYS A 103 -0.68 -0.84 21.97
N VAL A 104 -0.30 -1.23 20.77
CA VAL A 104 -0.75 -2.47 20.14
C VAL A 104 0.41 -3.47 20.15
N VAL A 105 0.20 -4.64 20.76
CA VAL A 105 1.20 -5.69 20.84
C VAL A 105 0.72 -6.91 20.08
N GLY A 106 1.49 -7.32 19.07
CA GLY A 106 1.24 -8.55 18.32
C GLY A 106 1.81 -9.76 19.06
N HIS A 107 0.97 -10.74 19.31
CA HIS A 107 1.34 -12.05 19.83
C HIS A 107 1.11 -13.11 18.77
N GLN A 108 1.66 -14.31 18.96
CA GLN A 108 1.35 -15.42 18.07
C GLN A 108 -0.13 -15.78 18.19
N TRP A 109 -0.88 -15.57 17.11
CA TRP A 109 -2.29 -15.84 16.95
C TRP A 109 -3.29 -14.88 17.62
N TYR A 110 -2.84 -13.81 18.31
CA TYR A 110 -3.75 -12.79 18.86
C TYR A 110 -3.07 -11.44 19.02
N TRP A 111 -3.88 -10.38 19.21
CA TRP A 111 -3.42 -9.01 19.45
C TRP A 111 -3.87 -8.56 20.84
N SER A 112 -3.03 -7.86 21.57
CA SER A 112 -3.39 -7.16 22.80
C SER A 112 -3.30 -5.66 22.60
N TYR A 113 -4.21 -4.94 23.24
CA TYR A 113 -4.34 -3.50 23.17
C TYR A 113 -4.20 -2.91 24.57
N GLU A 114 -3.23 -2.03 24.75
CA GLU A 114 -3.01 -1.32 26.01
C GLU A 114 -3.31 0.16 25.77
N TYR A 115 -4.34 0.66 26.40
CA TYR A 115 -4.65 2.09 26.40
C TYR A 115 -3.78 2.75 27.47
N SER A 116 -2.88 3.66 27.08
CA SER A 116 -2.23 4.57 28.02
C SER A 116 -3.27 5.59 28.46
N CYS A 117 -4.16 5.18 29.33
CA CYS A 117 -5.22 6.00 29.89
C CYS A 117 -4.57 6.93 30.89
N LEU A 118 -4.96 8.12 30.89
CA LEU A 118 -6.11 8.66 31.62
C LEU A 118 -6.48 7.92 32.91
N LEU A 119 -5.60 7.04 33.40
CA LEU A 119 -5.68 6.39 34.69
C LEU A 119 -5.45 7.34 35.87
N TYR A 120 -5.59 8.65 35.63
CA TYR A 120 -5.47 9.63 36.70
C TYR A 120 -6.78 10.07 37.33
N THR A 121 -7.93 9.52 36.95
CA THR A 121 -9.21 10.00 37.48
C THR A 121 -10.14 8.95 38.05
N SER A 122 -9.69 7.88 38.53
CA SER A 122 -10.39 6.89 39.36
C SER A 122 -10.10 5.46 38.91
N PRO A 123 -9.57 4.60 39.76
CA PRO A 123 -9.58 3.16 39.49
C PRO A 123 -11.03 2.73 39.35
N SER A 124 -11.38 2.10 38.23
CA SER A 124 -12.68 1.50 38.04
C SER A 124 -12.95 0.51 39.20
N PRO A 125 -14.15 0.49 39.77
CA PRO A 125 -14.50 -0.52 40.77
C PRO A 125 -14.25 -1.96 40.31
N ARG A 126 -14.14 -2.18 39.03
CA ARG A 126 -13.84 -3.47 38.39
C ARG A 126 -12.35 -3.85 38.51
N ASP A 127 -11.44 -2.88 38.46
CA ASP A 127 -10.00 -3.12 38.56
C ASP A 127 -9.60 -3.44 40.01
N VAL A 128 -10.31 -2.89 40.98
CA VAL A 128 -10.11 -3.17 42.39
C VAL A 128 -10.58 -4.59 42.76
N SER A 129 -11.56 -5.15 42.05
CA SER A 129 -12.07 -6.49 42.33
C SER A 129 -11.15 -7.61 41.83
N LEU A 130 -10.40 -7.37 40.74
CA LEU A 130 -9.46 -8.34 40.19
C LEU A 130 -8.14 -8.44 41.01
N SER A 131 -7.74 -7.36 41.68
CA SER A 131 -6.55 -7.37 42.55
C SER A 131 -6.76 -8.03 43.91
N ARG A 132 -8.00 -8.39 44.26
CA ARG A 132 -8.38 -9.02 45.53
C ARG A 132 -8.72 -10.49 45.44
N MET A 133 -8.44 -11.18 44.36
CA MET A 133 -8.50 -12.62 44.37
C MET A 133 -7.36 -13.17 45.23
N PRO A 134 -7.62 -13.76 46.38
CA PRO A 134 -6.59 -14.43 47.13
C PRO A 134 -6.08 -15.59 46.29
N SER A 135 -4.78 -15.69 46.10
CA SER A 135 -4.16 -16.90 45.60
C SER A 135 -4.51 -17.99 46.61
N SER A 136 -5.55 -18.74 46.38
CA SER A 136 -5.85 -19.94 47.14
C SER A 136 -4.78 -20.95 46.87
N ALA A 137 -4.18 -21.40 47.97
CA ALA A 137 -3.23 -22.46 48.07
C ALA A 137 -3.57 -23.75 47.31
#